data_5e85869f32cdd2fbd03917d4fc1279f6
#
_entry.id   5e85869f32cdd2fbd03917d4fc1279f6
#
_cell.length_a   1.000
_cell.length_b   1.000
_cell.length_c   1.000
_cell.angle_alpha   90.00
_cell.angle_beta   90.00
_cell.angle_gamma   90.00
#
_symmetry.space_group_name_H-M   'P 1'
#
loop_
_entity.id
_entity.type
_entity.pdbx_description
1 polymer ?
#
loop_
_entity_poly.entity_id
_entity_poly.type
_entity_poly.pdbx_seq_one_letter_code
_entity_poly.pdbx_strand_id
1 'polypeptide(L)'
;MMPSPQAGDADIALLLEGTFPYVSGGVSSWINQIIRAYPQYRFAIVFLGSKRQDYGTFRYPLPDNVVHFEEHFLYEDVQRGTQLQPMERQGDPQGTALVRDFLAALAAGGPHAPQAMAAFEAVAAQLLPGGAIALEDFLYSRQSWNLLCQIYRDHCADPSFVDFFWTVRIMLQPLWTLARVAQALLPVRAVHCASTGYAGFLGGLLAQTRSIPLVLSEHGIYTKERKIDLFKSEWIHDNRNIFQRDPAELSYFRQLWIAFFEWLGRYCYHRAD
;
A
#
# COMPACT_ATOMS: atom_id res chain seq x y z
N MET A 1 -14.30 -24.08 -11.74
CA MET A 1 -13.41 -23.45 -10.73
C MET A 1 -13.89 -23.94 -9.39
N MET A 2 -13.07 -24.62 -8.60
CA MET A 2 -13.45 -24.95 -7.21
C MET A 2 -13.57 -23.64 -6.42
N PRO A 3 -14.56 -23.52 -5.51
CA PRO A 3 -14.66 -22.34 -4.68
C PRO A 3 -13.39 -22.21 -3.84
N SER A 4 -12.91 -20.96 -3.68
CA SER A 4 -11.77 -20.68 -2.83
C SER A 4 -12.08 -21.06 -1.38
N PRO A 5 -11.12 -21.63 -0.62
CA PRO A 5 -11.35 -22.02 0.77
C PRO A 5 -11.68 -20.80 1.61
N GLN A 6 -12.65 -20.91 2.54
CA GLN A 6 -13.16 -19.85 3.39
C GLN A 6 -13.36 -20.36 4.83
N ALA A 7 -12.29 -20.37 5.61
CA ALA A 7 -12.36 -20.72 7.03
C ALA A 7 -12.74 -19.50 7.91
N GLY A 8 -13.16 -19.78 9.14
CA GLY A 8 -13.46 -18.73 10.13
C GLY A 8 -12.22 -18.22 10.89
N ASP A 9 -11.10 -18.94 10.84
CA ASP A 9 -9.81 -18.60 11.45
C ASP A 9 -8.66 -19.30 10.75
N ALA A 10 -7.42 -18.84 10.98
CA ALA A 10 -6.19 -19.51 10.54
C ALA A 10 -5.05 -19.24 11.55
N ASP A 11 -3.94 -19.98 11.43
CA ASP A 11 -2.77 -19.72 12.27
C ASP A 11 -1.95 -18.55 11.74
N ILE A 12 -1.66 -18.57 10.44
CA ILE A 12 -0.76 -17.60 9.79
C ILE A 12 -1.43 -17.04 8.54
N ALA A 13 -1.48 -15.71 8.43
CA ALA A 13 -1.82 -15.06 7.17
C ALA A 13 -0.55 -14.72 6.37
N LEU A 14 -0.48 -15.20 5.13
CA LEU A 14 0.54 -14.84 4.15
C LEU A 14 0.03 -13.67 3.32
N LEU A 15 0.70 -12.52 3.42
CA LEU A 15 0.36 -11.31 2.69
C LEU A 15 1.25 -11.21 1.46
N LEU A 16 0.66 -11.37 0.27
CA LEU A 16 1.39 -11.62 -0.97
C LEU A 16 1.02 -10.60 -2.05
N GLU A 17 1.98 -9.79 -2.48
CA GLU A 17 1.79 -8.77 -3.50
C GLU A 17 2.27 -9.28 -4.86
N GLY A 18 1.35 -9.46 -5.81
CA GLY A 18 1.64 -9.79 -7.21
C GLY A 18 2.34 -11.14 -7.45
N THR A 19 2.26 -12.09 -6.51
CA THR A 19 3.03 -13.34 -6.54
C THR A 19 2.15 -14.58 -6.52
N PHE A 20 2.33 -15.47 -5.52
CA PHE A 20 1.56 -16.71 -5.37
C PHE A 20 0.06 -16.41 -5.11
N PRO A 21 -0.87 -17.14 -5.71
CA PRO A 21 -0.69 -18.32 -6.56
C PRO A 21 -0.68 -18.02 -8.07
N TYR A 22 -0.76 -16.77 -8.49
CA TYR A 22 -0.98 -16.37 -9.88
C TYR A 22 0.29 -16.31 -10.74
N VAL A 23 1.40 -15.91 -10.14
CA VAL A 23 2.64 -15.61 -10.88
C VAL A 23 3.71 -16.65 -10.56
N SER A 24 4.31 -17.26 -11.58
CA SER A 24 5.45 -18.16 -11.43
C SER A 24 6.72 -17.35 -11.15
N GLY A 25 7.50 -17.76 -10.13
CA GLY A 25 8.73 -17.07 -9.76
C GLY A 25 9.34 -17.58 -8.47
N GLY A 26 10.48 -17.04 -8.09
CA GLY A 26 11.23 -17.45 -6.89
C GLY A 26 10.40 -17.29 -5.61
N VAL A 27 9.78 -16.14 -5.40
CA VAL A 27 8.93 -15.88 -4.22
C VAL A 27 7.74 -16.82 -4.17
N SER A 28 7.04 -17.03 -5.29
CA SER A 28 5.89 -17.93 -5.35
C SER A 28 6.28 -19.39 -5.09
N SER A 29 7.42 -19.83 -5.63
CA SER A 29 7.95 -21.17 -5.36
C SER A 29 8.32 -21.34 -3.88
N TRP A 30 8.97 -20.35 -3.29
CA TRP A 30 9.33 -20.33 -1.89
C TRP A 30 8.09 -20.34 -0.97
N ILE A 31 7.07 -19.55 -1.25
CA ILE A 31 5.79 -19.57 -0.51
C ILE A 31 5.15 -20.96 -0.57
N ASN A 32 5.08 -21.55 -1.78
CA ASN A 32 4.52 -22.90 -1.93
C ASN A 32 5.31 -23.94 -1.13
N GLN A 33 6.64 -23.81 -1.06
CA GLN A 33 7.50 -24.69 -0.25
C GLN A 33 7.23 -24.51 1.25
N ILE A 34 7.13 -23.27 1.75
CA ILE A 34 6.80 -22.99 3.15
C ILE A 34 5.48 -23.64 3.54
N ILE A 35 4.41 -23.38 2.78
CA ILE A 35 3.10 -23.95 3.09
C ILE A 35 3.16 -25.47 3.19
N ARG A 36 3.84 -26.14 2.24
CA ARG A 36 4.00 -27.59 2.23
C ARG A 36 4.92 -28.14 3.31
N ALA A 37 5.95 -27.37 3.71
CA ALA A 37 6.91 -27.79 4.74
C ALA A 37 6.30 -27.73 6.16
N TYR A 38 5.23 -26.98 6.35
CA TYR A 38 4.57 -26.79 7.64
C TYR A 38 3.09 -27.23 7.60
N PRO A 39 2.80 -28.50 7.34
CA PRO A 39 1.41 -28.99 7.19
C PRO A 39 0.59 -28.90 8.49
N GLN A 40 1.26 -28.74 9.63
CA GLN A 40 0.61 -28.58 10.94
C GLN A 40 -0.01 -27.19 11.14
N TYR A 41 0.36 -26.18 10.32
CA TYR A 41 -0.22 -24.85 10.38
C TYR A 41 -1.29 -24.66 9.30
N ARG A 42 -2.32 -23.93 9.67
CA ARG A 42 -3.42 -23.51 8.80
C ARG A 42 -3.12 -22.12 8.25
N PHE A 43 -2.97 -22.02 6.94
CA PHE A 43 -2.62 -20.76 6.29
C PHE A 43 -3.85 -20.06 5.71
N ALA A 44 -3.93 -18.74 5.94
CA ALA A 44 -4.74 -17.83 5.14
C ALA A 44 -3.83 -17.14 4.10
N ILE A 45 -4.32 -16.97 2.88
CA ILE A 45 -3.62 -16.20 1.84
C ILE A 45 -4.43 -14.94 1.55
N VAL A 46 -3.78 -13.81 1.68
CA VAL A 46 -4.28 -12.50 1.25
C VAL A 46 -3.46 -12.07 0.04
N PHE A 47 -4.04 -12.22 -1.14
CA PHE A 47 -3.40 -11.81 -2.39
C PHE A 47 -3.74 -10.35 -2.70
N LEU A 48 -2.71 -9.54 -2.95
CA LEU A 48 -2.82 -8.16 -3.37
C LEU A 48 -2.36 -8.05 -4.83
N GLY A 49 -3.29 -7.72 -5.72
CA GLY A 49 -3.03 -7.56 -7.16
C GLY A 49 -3.21 -6.12 -7.62
N SER A 50 -2.74 -5.80 -8.83
CA SER A 50 -2.97 -4.52 -9.51
C SER A 50 -4.43 -4.41 -9.96
N LYS A 51 -4.79 -5.11 -11.02
CA LYS A 51 -6.15 -5.22 -11.58
C LYS A 51 -6.46 -6.68 -11.85
N ARG A 52 -7.72 -7.07 -11.73
CA ARG A 52 -8.15 -8.46 -11.97
C ARG A 52 -7.73 -8.98 -13.34
N GLN A 53 -7.83 -8.17 -14.37
CA GLN A 53 -7.49 -8.54 -15.74
C GLN A 53 -6.00 -8.85 -15.96
N ASP A 54 -5.11 -8.39 -15.06
CA ASP A 54 -3.66 -8.62 -15.17
C ASP A 54 -3.28 -10.05 -14.73
N TYR A 55 -4.23 -10.78 -14.10
CA TYR A 55 -4.02 -12.11 -13.56
C TYR A 55 -4.96 -13.14 -14.22
N GLY A 56 -4.39 -14.24 -14.65
CA GLY A 56 -5.13 -15.35 -15.25
C GLY A 56 -5.61 -16.38 -14.23
N THR A 57 -5.36 -17.65 -14.50
CA THR A 57 -5.62 -18.76 -13.57
C THR A 57 -4.43 -19.00 -12.65
N PHE A 58 -4.67 -19.69 -11.55
CA PHE A 58 -3.61 -20.10 -10.62
C PHE A 58 -2.52 -20.90 -11.33
N ARG A 59 -1.27 -20.50 -11.13
CA ARG A 59 -0.08 -21.24 -11.58
C ARG A 59 0.35 -22.33 -10.59
N TYR A 60 -0.07 -22.17 -9.34
CA TYR A 60 0.16 -23.14 -8.27
C TYR A 60 -1.18 -23.57 -7.70
N PRO A 61 -1.44 -24.91 -7.56
CA PRO A 61 -2.58 -25.36 -6.80
C PRO A 61 -2.39 -24.98 -5.33
N LEU A 62 -3.48 -24.59 -4.68
CA LEU A 62 -3.45 -24.33 -3.24
C LEU A 62 -3.25 -25.64 -2.48
N PRO A 63 -2.24 -25.76 -1.60
CA PRO A 63 -2.09 -26.90 -0.70
C PRO A 63 -3.28 -27.05 0.27
N ASP A 64 -3.54 -28.26 0.77
CA ASP A 64 -4.72 -28.57 1.61
C ASP A 64 -4.75 -27.79 2.93
N ASN A 65 -3.59 -27.38 3.43
CA ASN A 65 -3.47 -26.56 4.65
C ASN A 65 -3.64 -25.06 4.39
N VAL A 66 -3.93 -24.65 3.16
CA VAL A 66 -4.46 -23.31 2.86
C VAL A 66 -5.98 -23.36 3.10
N VAL A 67 -6.42 -22.84 4.23
CA VAL A 67 -7.80 -22.91 4.71
C VAL A 67 -8.63 -21.67 4.36
N HIS A 68 -7.97 -20.59 3.96
CA HIS A 68 -8.62 -19.36 3.52
C HIS A 68 -7.82 -18.69 2.40
N PHE A 69 -8.54 -18.15 1.42
CA PHE A 69 -7.97 -17.39 0.31
C PHE A 69 -8.86 -16.20 -0.01
N GLU A 70 -8.29 -15.02 0.02
CA GLU A 70 -8.93 -13.79 -0.45
C GLU A 70 -8.00 -13.01 -1.38
N GLU A 71 -8.60 -12.26 -2.29
CA GLU A 71 -7.89 -11.45 -3.27
C GLU A 71 -8.43 -10.03 -3.32
N HIS A 72 -7.52 -9.06 -3.38
CA HIS A 72 -7.83 -7.65 -3.43
C HIS A 72 -7.05 -6.98 -4.55
N PHE A 73 -7.77 -6.31 -5.45
CA PHE A 73 -7.16 -5.60 -6.58
C PHE A 73 -7.15 -4.10 -6.28
N LEU A 74 -5.95 -3.57 -6.06
CA LEU A 74 -5.74 -2.24 -5.49
C LEU A 74 -6.13 -1.09 -6.41
N TYR A 75 -6.16 -1.34 -7.73
CA TYR A 75 -6.43 -0.33 -8.76
C TYR A 75 -7.70 -0.59 -9.58
N GLU A 76 -8.54 -1.53 -9.19
CA GLU A 76 -9.79 -1.85 -9.87
C GLU A 76 -10.76 -0.65 -9.83
N ASP A 77 -10.94 -0.07 -8.66
CA ASP A 77 -11.91 1.02 -8.43
C ASP A 77 -11.44 2.38 -8.97
N VAL A 78 -10.13 2.55 -9.19
CA VAL A 78 -9.58 3.79 -9.75
C VAL A 78 -10.12 4.06 -11.16
N GLN A 79 -10.38 2.99 -11.94
CA GLN A 79 -10.90 3.10 -13.31
C GLN A 79 -12.43 3.15 -13.37
N ARG A 80 -13.14 2.63 -12.37
CA ARG A 80 -14.62 2.61 -12.37
C ARG A 80 -15.25 3.95 -12.00
N GLY A 81 -14.42 5.03 -11.89
CA GLY A 81 -14.90 6.35 -11.52
C GLY A 81 -15.94 6.20 -10.43
N THR A 82 -15.48 5.80 -9.27
CA THR A 82 -16.26 5.36 -8.11
C THR A 82 -17.73 5.78 -8.18
N GLN A 83 -18.65 4.84 -8.01
CA GLN A 83 -20.10 5.10 -7.87
C GLN A 83 -20.44 6.03 -6.67
N LEU A 84 -19.42 6.59 -6.04
CA LEU A 84 -19.52 7.62 -5.02
C LEU A 84 -19.95 8.91 -5.73
N GLN A 85 -21.20 9.29 -5.55
CA GLN A 85 -21.67 10.59 -6.03
C GLN A 85 -20.84 11.67 -5.33
N PRO A 86 -20.23 12.61 -6.10
CA PRO A 86 -19.50 13.71 -5.52
C PRO A 86 -20.49 14.53 -4.67
N MET A 87 -20.30 14.52 -3.37
CA MET A 87 -21.03 15.39 -2.45
C MET A 87 -20.05 16.44 -1.95
N GLU A 88 -20.47 17.69 -1.89
CA GLU A 88 -19.67 18.73 -1.27
C GLU A 88 -19.43 18.39 0.21
N ARG A 89 -18.16 18.20 0.58
CA ARG A 89 -17.75 17.80 1.93
C ARG A 89 -16.70 18.78 2.44
N GLN A 90 -16.81 19.14 3.69
CA GLN A 90 -15.76 19.97 4.33
C GLN A 90 -14.51 19.13 4.66
N GLY A 91 -14.68 17.88 5.01
CA GLY A 91 -13.63 16.98 5.52
C GLY A 91 -13.50 17.08 7.03
N ASP A 92 -12.83 16.07 7.61
CA ASP A 92 -12.55 16.03 9.04
C ASP A 92 -11.32 16.87 9.39
N PRO A 93 -11.43 17.89 10.27
CA PRO A 93 -10.30 18.74 10.67
C PRO A 93 -9.22 17.96 11.41
N GLN A 94 -9.58 16.95 12.22
CA GLN A 94 -8.65 16.13 12.98
C GLN A 94 -7.82 15.26 12.05
N GLY A 95 -8.47 14.57 11.09
CA GLY A 95 -7.79 13.78 10.08
C GLY A 95 -6.83 14.62 9.25
N THR A 96 -7.26 15.82 8.83
CA THR A 96 -6.40 16.75 8.08
C THR A 96 -5.21 17.24 8.92
N ALA A 97 -5.40 17.49 10.21
CA ALA A 97 -4.31 17.89 11.12
C ALA A 97 -3.26 16.78 11.24
N LEU A 98 -3.67 15.51 11.41
CA LEU A 98 -2.74 14.38 11.49
C LEU A 98 -1.88 14.24 10.23
N VAL A 99 -2.49 14.36 9.05
CA VAL A 99 -1.75 14.33 7.78
C VAL A 99 -0.77 15.51 7.69
N ARG A 100 -1.19 16.71 8.10
CA ARG A 100 -0.31 17.89 8.11
C ARG A 100 0.87 17.72 9.06
N ASP A 101 0.63 17.19 10.26
CA ASP A 101 1.66 16.94 11.27
C ASP A 101 2.69 15.92 10.77
N PHE A 102 2.22 14.87 10.08
CA PHE A 102 3.10 13.91 9.43
C PHE A 102 3.97 14.57 8.34
N LEU A 103 3.38 15.39 7.46
CA LEU A 103 4.12 16.08 6.41
C LEU A 103 5.12 17.08 7.00
N ALA A 104 4.75 17.79 8.09
CA ALA A 104 5.65 18.71 8.79
C ALA A 104 6.82 17.97 9.46
N ALA A 105 6.56 16.81 10.08
CA ALA A 105 7.61 15.99 10.68
C ALA A 105 8.58 15.44 9.62
N LEU A 106 8.07 15.06 8.44
CA LEU A 106 8.89 14.70 7.28
C LEU A 106 9.80 15.84 6.83
N ALA A 107 9.25 17.03 6.68
CA ALA A 107 10.00 18.20 6.22
C ALA A 107 11.08 18.61 7.23
N ALA A 108 10.81 18.53 8.53
CA ALA A 108 11.73 18.97 9.59
C ALA A 108 12.88 17.98 9.83
N GLY A 109 12.64 16.69 9.81
CA GLY A 109 13.61 15.66 10.24
C GLY A 109 13.96 14.63 9.16
N GLY A 110 13.36 14.76 7.99
CA GLY A 110 13.50 13.79 6.90
C GLY A 110 12.91 12.41 7.24
N PRO A 111 13.12 11.44 6.36
CA PRO A 111 12.48 10.14 6.47
C PRO A 111 13.00 9.26 7.63
N HIS A 112 14.07 9.64 8.30
CA HIS A 112 14.63 8.89 9.43
C HIS A 112 14.22 9.42 10.81
N ALA A 113 13.44 10.50 10.85
CA ALA A 113 13.04 11.12 12.12
C ALA A 113 12.03 10.21 12.87
N PRO A 114 12.29 9.86 14.15
CA PRO A 114 11.33 9.08 14.96
C PRO A 114 9.97 9.75 15.06
N GLN A 115 9.92 11.09 15.08
CA GLN A 115 8.68 11.86 15.12
C GLN A 115 7.83 11.64 13.85
N ALA A 116 8.48 11.52 12.69
CA ALA A 116 7.77 11.26 11.45
C ALA A 116 7.17 9.83 11.43
N MET A 117 7.85 8.84 12.02
CA MET A 117 7.29 7.49 12.15
C MET A 117 6.06 7.48 13.07
N ALA A 118 6.16 8.10 14.25
CA ALA A 118 5.02 8.20 15.17
C ALA A 118 3.82 8.93 14.54
N ALA A 119 4.07 10.00 13.80
CA ALA A 119 3.02 10.71 13.07
C ALA A 119 2.40 9.86 11.96
N PHE A 120 3.19 9.06 11.23
CA PHE A 120 2.69 8.12 10.24
C PHE A 120 1.83 7.02 10.86
N GLU A 121 2.22 6.48 12.00
CA GLU A 121 1.44 5.49 12.74
C GLU A 121 0.08 6.04 13.18
N ALA A 122 0.04 7.30 13.61
CA ALA A 122 -1.20 7.98 13.94
C ALA A 122 -2.11 8.13 12.70
N VAL A 123 -1.55 8.48 11.54
CA VAL A 123 -2.27 8.52 10.26
C VAL A 123 -2.77 7.13 9.90
N ALA A 124 -1.91 6.10 9.93
CA ALA A 124 -2.27 4.74 9.55
C ALA A 124 -3.44 4.18 10.38
N ALA A 125 -3.45 4.44 11.70
CA ALA A 125 -4.55 4.03 12.58
C ALA A 125 -5.89 4.70 12.21
N GLN A 126 -5.87 5.92 11.68
CA GLN A 126 -7.07 6.67 11.31
C GLN A 126 -7.59 6.38 9.90
N LEU A 127 -6.88 5.55 9.11
CA LEU A 127 -7.37 5.06 7.82
C LEU A 127 -8.39 3.92 7.96
N LEU A 128 -8.49 3.32 9.15
CA LEU A 128 -9.47 2.26 9.42
C LEU A 128 -10.91 2.79 9.28
N PRO A 129 -11.86 1.93 8.89
CA PRO A 129 -13.27 2.30 8.85
C PRO A 129 -13.75 2.94 10.16
N GLY A 130 -14.34 4.12 10.06
CA GLY A 130 -14.76 4.93 11.21
C GLY A 130 -13.67 5.85 11.78
N GLY A 131 -12.45 5.81 11.26
CA GLY A 131 -11.38 6.76 11.61
C GLY A 131 -11.58 8.14 10.97
N ALA A 132 -10.80 9.11 11.45
CA ALA A 132 -10.90 10.52 11.03
C ALA A 132 -10.37 10.80 9.61
N ILE A 133 -9.72 9.83 8.94
CA ILE A 133 -9.17 9.98 7.59
C ILE A 133 -9.98 9.10 6.63
N ALA A 134 -11.21 9.50 6.32
CA ALA A 134 -12.09 8.75 5.42
C ALA A 134 -11.66 8.90 3.95
N LEU A 135 -11.86 7.84 3.14
CA LEU A 135 -11.59 7.85 1.70
C LEU A 135 -12.39 8.94 0.99
N GLU A 136 -13.66 9.10 1.33
CA GLU A 136 -14.55 10.09 0.75
C GLU A 136 -14.07 11.52 1.03
N ASP A 137 -13.51 11.76 2.23
CA ASP A 137 -12.92 13.06 2.57
C ASP A 137 -11.62 13.30 1.78
N PHE A 138 -10.78 12.29 1.61
CA PHE A 138 -9.60 12.39 0.75
C PHE A 138 -9.99 12.68 -0.70
N LEU A 139 -11.03 12.04 -1.22
CA LEU A 139 -11.42 12.18 -2.62
C LEU A 139 -12.19 13.49 -2.90
N TYR A 140 -13.04 13.99 -1.97
CA TYR A 140 -14.06 14.99 -2.28
C TYR A 140 -14.10 16.17 -1.31
N SER A 141 -13.32 16.17 -0.21
CA SER A 141 -13.41 17.26 0.74
C SER A 141 -12.65 18.52 0.31
N ARG A 142 -13.13 19.65 0.78
CA ARG A 142 -12.48 20.96 0.58
C ARG A 142 -11.13 21.03 1.29
N GLN A 143 -11.01 20.39 2.46
CA GLN A 143 -9.73 20.35 3.19
C GLN A 143 -8.68 19.54 2.45
N SER A 144 -9.03 18.37 1.91
CA SER A 144 -8.12 17.57 1.08
C SER A 144 -7.68 18.35 -0.17
N TRP A 145 -8.62 19.00 -0.84
CA TRP A 145 -8.31 19.85 -2.00
C TRP A 145 -7.33 20.96 -1.65
N ASN A 146 -7.58 21.69 -0.55
CA ASN A 146 -6.71 22.79 -0.12
C ASN A 146 -5.31 22.29 0.23
N LEU A 147 -5.21 21.13 0.92
CA LEU A 147 -3.94 20.51 1.25
C LEU A 147 -3.15 20.11 -0.01
N LEU A 148 -3.80 19.47 -0.99
CA LEU A 148 -3.18 19.11 -2.26
C LEU A 148 -2.71 20.34 -3.05
N CYS A 149 -3.53 21.39 -3.11
CA CYS A 149 -3.16 22.65 -3.74
C CYS A 149 -1.97 23.33 -3.04
N GLN A 150 -1.89 23.23 -1.72
CA GLN A 150 -0.75 23.77 -0.95
C GLN A 150 0.52 22.97 -1.27
N ILE A 151 0.50 21.64 -1.17
CA ILE A 151 1.64 20.77 -1.47
C ILE A 151 2.15 21.04 -2.90
N TYR A 152 1.22 21.15 -3.86
CA TYR A 152 1.59 21.43 -5.23
C TYR A 152 2.31 22.77 -5.37
N ARG A 153 1.81 23.84 -4.76
CA ARG A 153 2.43 25.18 -4.82
C ARG A 153 3.79 25.22 -4.14
N ASP A 154 3.95 24.48 -3.05
CA ASP A 154 5.17 24.52 -2.24
C ASP A 154 6.30 23.67 -2.84
N HIS A 155 5.96 22.63 -3.62
CA HIS A 155 6.95 21.63 -4.03
C HIS A 155 6.97 21.32 -5.55
N CYS A 156 5.97 21.75 -6.33
CA CYS A 156 5.83 21.37 -7.73
C CYS A 156 5.86 22.60 -8.65
N ALA A 157 7.03 23.11 -8.98
CA ALA A 157 7.17 24.28 -9.85
C ALA A 157 6.79 23.99 -11.32
N ASP A 158 7.10 22.81 -11.86
CA ASP A 158 7.02 22.49 -13.29
C ASP A 158 5.99 21.44 -13.70
N PRO A 159 5.58 20.45 -12.89
CA PRO A 159 4.63 19.44 -13.31
C PRO A 159 3.20 20.00 -13.43
N SER A 160 2.43 19.42 -14.35
CA SER A 160 1.00 19.69 -14.46
C SER A 160 0.27 19.37 -13.14
N PHE A 161 -0.56 20.28 -12.64
CA PHE A 161 -1.40 20.03 -11.47
C PHE A 161 -2.31 18.81 -11.65
N VAL A 162 -2.81 18.57 -12.86
CA VAL A 162 -3.65 17.41 -13.17
C VAL A 162 -2.87 16.11 -12.96
N ASP A 163 -1.62 16.04 -13.45
CA ASP A 163 -0.78 14.88 -13.31
C ASP A 163 -0.39 14.65 -11.84
N PHE A 164 -0.06 15.71 -11.10
CA PHE A 164 0.17 15.67 -9.66
C PHE A 164 -1.05 15.11 -8.91
N PHE A 165 -2.22 15.67 -9.17
CA PHE A 165 -3.47 15.30 -8.52
C PHE A 165 -3.80 13.81 -8.70
N TRP A 166 -3.71 13.31 -9.94
CA TRP A 166 -3.94 11.88 -10.20
C TRP A 166 -2.85 10.98 -9.64
N THR A 167 -1.59 11.40 -9.69
CA THR A 167 -0.47 10.67 -9.10
C THR A 167 -0.69 10.44 -7.61
N VAL A 168 -1.01 11.50 -6.86
CA VAL A 168 -1.27 11.38 -5.41
C VAL A 168 -2.47 10.47 -5.14
N ARG A 169 -3.55 10.57 -5.91
CA ARG A 169 -4.73 9.72 -5.74
C ARG A 169 -4.43 8.26 -6.00
N ILE A 170 -3.79 7.93 -7.11
CA ILE A 170 -3.42 6.56 -7.47
C ILE A 170 -2.50 5.95 -6.41
N MET A 171 -1.54 6.73 -5.91
CA MET A 171 -0.58 6.29 -4.92
C MET A 171 -1.21 6.01 -3.55
N LEU A 172 -2.10 6.88 -3.06
CA LEU A 172 -2.61 6.81 -1.70
C LEU A 172 -3.90 6.01 -1.56
N GLN A 173 -4.77 5.98 -2.58
CA GLN A 173 -6.07 5.32 -2.50
C GLN A 173 -6.00 3.83 -2.07
N PRO A 174 -5.00 3.02 -2.47
CA PRO A 174 -4.85 1.65 -1.98
C PRO A 174 -4.80 1.51 -0.47
N LEU A 175 -4.31 2.52 0.26
CA LEU A 175 -4.19 2.46 1.72
C LEU A 175 -5.53 2.24 2.41
N TRP A 176 -6.62 2.85 1.92
CA TRP A 176 -7.97 2.64 2.46
C TRP A 176 -8.53 1.25 2.15
N THR A 177 -8.20 0.71 0.98
CA THR A 177 -8.54 -0.69 0.66
C THR A 177 -7.86 -1.63 1.63
N LEU A 178 -6.56 -1.43 1.88
CA LEU A 178 -5.78 -2.23 2.83
C LEU A 178 -6.28 -2.07 4.28
N ALA A 179 -6.70 -0.86 4.67
CA ALA A 179 -7.29 -0.63 6.00
C ALA A 179 -8.61 -1.41 6.18
N ARG A 180 -9.46 -1.47 5.14
CA ARG A 180 -10.67 -2.32 5.16
C ARG A 180 -10.33 -3.81 5.23
N VAL A 181 -9.33 -4.26 4.48
CA VAL A 181 -8.83 -5.64 4.54
C VAL A 181 -8.32 -5.95 5.95
N ALA A 182 -7.53 -5.06 6.55
CA ALA A 182 -7.03 -5.24 7.91
C ALA A 182 -8.15 -5.39 8.95
N GLN A 183 -9.26 -4.69 8.77
CA GLN A 183 -10.43 -4.82 9.65
C GLN A 183 -11.20 -6.11 9.40
N ALA A 184 -11.39 -6.49 8.13
CA ALA A 184 -12.24 -7.61 7.72
C ALA A 184 -11.55 -8.97 7.78
N LEU A 185 -10.22 -9.03 7.72
CA LEU A 185 -9.45 -10.27 7.72
C LEU A 185 -9.86 -11.15 8.91
N LEU A 186 -10.04 -12.44 8.64
CA LEU A 186 -10.35 -13.44 9.68
C LEU A 186 -9.31 -13.40 10.80
N PRO A 187 -9.64 -13.92 12.01
CA PRO A 187 -8.67 -14.04 13.10
C PRO A 187 -7.47 -14.90 12.71
N VAL A 188 -6.26 -14.36 12.94
CA VAL A 188 -4.99 -15.06 12.74
C VAL A 188 -4.07 -14.81 13.93
N ARG A 189 -3.11 -15.72 14.15
CA ARG A 189 -2.15 -15.64 15.26
C ARG A 189 -0.89 -14.87 14.90
N ALA A 190 -0.53 -14.87 13.62
CA ALA A 190 0.61 -14.14 13.08
C ALA A 190 0.38 -13.77 11.61
N VAL A 191 1.10 -12.77 11.13
CA VAL A 191 1.15 -12.41 9.72
C VAL A 191 2.57 -12.53 9.18
N HIS A 192 2.69 -12.94 7.93
CA HIS A 192 3.99 -13.07 7.27
C HIS A 192 3.93 -12.37 5.90
N CYS A 193 4.77 -11.37 5.71
CA CYS A 193 4.90 -10.60 4.47
C CYS A 193 6.13 -11.05 3.69
N ALA A 194 5.98 -11.19 2.37
CA ALA A 194 7.08 -11.46 1.46
C ALA A 194 7.68 -10.19 0.83
N SER A 195 7.14 -9.02 1.15
CA SER A 195 7.59 -7.70 0.63
C SER A 195 7.19 -6.57 1.57
N THR A 196 7.88 -5.43 1.44
CA THR A 196 7.65 -4.22 2.25
C THR A 196 6.77 -3.17 1.56
N GLY A 197 6.12 -3.49 0.44
CA GLY A 197 5.22 -2.60 -0.28
C GLY A 197 3.84 -2.48 0.39
N TYR A 198 2.80 -2.60 -0.40
CA TYR A 198 1.42 -2.60 0.10
C TYR A 198 1.13 -3.79 1.02
N ALA A 199 1.70 -4.97 0.74
CA ALA A 199 1.62 -6.11 1.64
C ALA A 199 2.28 -5.82 2.99
N GLY A 200 3.45 -5.17 2.99
CA GLY A 200 4.12 -4.73 4.21
C GLY A 200 3.31 -3.71 5.00
N PHE A 201 2.68 -2.74 4.33
CA PHE A 201 1.78 -1.80 4.99
C PHE A 201 0.59 -2.51 5.66
N LEU A 202 -0.07 -3.45 4.96
CA LEU A 202 -1.15 -4.25 5.53
C LEU A 202 -0.67 -5.04 6.75
N GLY A 203 0.51 -5.68 6.67
CA GLY A 203 1.12 -6.41 7.78
C GLY A 203 1.39 -5.53 8.99
N GLY A 204 2.00 -4.37 8.77
CA GLY A 204 2.25 -3.38 9.83
C GLY A 204 0.96 -2.88 10.47
N LEU A 205 -0.09 -2.65 9.68
CA LEU A 205 -1.41 -2.22 10.19
C LEU A 205 -2.07 -3.31 11.03
N LEU A 206 -1.98 -4.59 10.62
CA LEU A 206 -2.48 -5.74 11.39
C LEU A 206 -1.71 -5.91 12.70
N ALA A 207 -0.37 -5.82 12.66
CA ALA A 207 0.46 -5.87 13.86
C ALA A 207 0.10 -4.74 14.84
N GLN A 208 -0.08 -3.51 14.33
CA GLN A 208 -0.44 -2.35 15.14
C GLN A 208 -1.83 -2.48 15.77
N THR A 209 -2.84 -2.91 15.00
CA THR A 209 -4.25 -2.85 15.43
C THR A 209 -4.71 -4.10 16.16
N ARG A 210 -4.11 -5.25 15.89
CA ARG A 210 -4.46 -6.55 16.49
C ARG A 210 -3.43 -7.07 17.50
N SER A 211 -2.27 -6.40 17.63
CA SER A 211 -1.16 -6.81 18.49
C SER A 211 -0.73 -8.26 18.23
N ILE A 212 -0.58 -8.60 16.95
CA ILE A 212 -0.11 -9.92 16.49
C ILE A 212 1.27 -9.80 15.87
N PRO A 213 2.13 -10.85 15.95
CA PRO A 213 3.45 -10.85 15.37
C PRO A 213 3.43 -10.63 13.85
N LEU A 214 4.37 -9.83 13.36
CA LEU A 214 4.65 -9.63 11.95
C LEU A 214 6.03 -10.19 11.60
N VAL A 215 6.05 -11.24 10.78
CA VAL A 215 7.28 -11.77 10.18
C VAL A 215 7.47 -11.16 8.79
N LEU A 216 8.67 -10.70 8.51
CA LEU A 216 9.04 -10.17 7.20
C LEU A 216 10.17 -11.00 6.58
N SER A 217 9.97 -11.47 5.35
CA SER A 217 11.00 -12.12 4.54
C SER A 217 11.12 -11.41 3.19
N GLU A 218 12.12 -10.57 3.03
CA GLU A 218 12.42 -9.94 1.75
C GLU A 218 13.34 -10.81 0.90
N HIS A 219 12.94 -11.08 -0.35
CA HIS A 219 13.72 -11.80 -1.34
C HIS A 219 14.56 -10.88 -2.24
N GLY A 220 14.35 -9.59 -2.14
CA GLY A 220 15.05 -8.48 -2.75
C GLY A 220 14.75 -7.23 -1.95
N ILE A 221 15.49 -6.15 -2.12
CA ILE A 221 15.16 -4.90 -1.46
C ILE A 221 14.03 -4.23 -2.27
N TYR A 222 12.78 -4.44 -1.86
CA TYR A 222 11.57 -3.98 -2.55
C TYR A 222 11.65 -2.49 -2.96
N THR A 223 12.11 -1.64 -2.05
CA THR A 223 12.27 -0.20 -2.33
C THR A 223 13.28 0.08 -3.44
N LYS A 224 14.36 -0.71 -3.55
CA LYS A 224 15.33 -0.60 -4.65
C LYS A 224 14.76 -1.09 -5.97
N GLU A 225 14.03 -2.20 -5.94
CA GLU A 225 13.36 -2.75 -7.12
C GLU A 225 12.33 -1.75 -7.65
N ARG A 226 11.48 -1.21 -6.79
CA ARG A 226 10.52 -0.16 -7.15
C ARG A 226 11.19 1.10 -7.70
N LYS A 227 12.32 1.49 -7.13
CA LYS A 227 13.11 2.61 -7.65
C LYS A 227 13.56 2.35 -9.10
N ILE A 228 14.08 1.15 -9.39
CA ILE A 228 14.49 0.76 -10.74
C ILE A 228 13.30 0.73 -11.70
N ASP A 229 12.17 0.16 -11.28
CA ASP A 229 10.95 0.09 -12.10
C ASP A 229 10.41 1.49 -12.41
N LEU A 230 10.40 2.40 -11.43
CA LEU A 230 9.98 3.78 -11.61
C LEU A 230 10.92 4.58 -12.51
N PHE A 231 12.21 4.27 -12.49
CA PHE A 231 13.17 4.87 -13.44
C PHE A 231 12.90 4.44 -14.88
N LYS A 232 12.45 3.20 -15.09
CA LYS A 232 12.15 2.64 -16.41
C LYS A 232 10.73 2.94 -16.87
N SER A 233 9.85 3.42 -15.97
CA SER A 233 8.44 3.62 -16.30
C SER A 233 8.23 4.80 -17.24
N GLU A 234 7.57 4.57 -18.38
CA GLU A 234 7.21 5.59 -19.36
C GLU A 234 5.92 6.33 -19.01
N TRP A 235 5.11 5.80 -18.10
CA TRP A 235 3.80 6.38 -17.74
C TRP A 235 3.89 7.56 -16.76
N ILE A 236 5.05 7.77 -16.11
CA ILE A 236 5.32 8.98 -15.34
C ILE A 236 5.93 9.99 -16.29
N HIS A 237 5.09 10.86 -16.84
CA HIS A 237 5.53 11.90 -17.76
C HIS A 237 6.37 12.96 -17.06
N ASP A 238 7.56 13.20 -17.59
CA ASP A 238 8.38 14.33 -17.21
C ASP A 238 8.08 15.48 -18.17
N ASN A 239 7.22 16.40 -17.76
CA ASN A 239 6.78 17.53 -18.57
C ASN A 239 7.79 18.69 -18.60
N ARG A 240 8.98 18.53 -17.99
CA ARG A 240 10.03 19.54 -18.05
C ARG A 240 10.56 19.67 -19.49
N ASN A 241 10.85 20.89 -19.91
CA ASN A 241 11.48 21.15 -21.21
C ASN A 241 12.86 20.47 -21.26
N ILE A 242 13.29 20.04 -22.47
CA ILE A 242 14.59 19.36 -22.69
C ILE A 242 15.76 20.17 -22.11
N PHE A 243 15.68 21.51 -22.12
CA PHE A 243 16.69 22.40 -21.57
C PHE A 243 16.64 22.53 -20.02
N GLN A 244 15.57 22.04 -19.38
CA GLN A 244 15.36 22.06 -17.93
C GLN A 244 15.59 20.67 -17.31
N ARG A 245 15.82 19.66 -18.14
CA ARG A 245 16.11 18.29 -17.70
C ARG A 245 17.59 18.16 -17.38
N ASP A 246 17.93 18.23 -16.09
CA ASP A 246 19.18 17.67 -15.62
C ASP A 246 19.01 16.15 -15.61
N PRO A 247 19.84 15.38 -16.36
CA PRO A 247 19.77 13.91 -16.36
C PRO A 247 19.98 13.31 -14.95
N ALA A 248 20.57 14.06 -14.02
CA ALA A 248 20.77 13.65 -12.63
C ALA A 248 19.58 13.97 -11.71
N GLU A 249 18.64 14.84 -12.12
CA GLU A 249 17.44 15.17 -11.35
C GLU A 249 16.28 14.28 -11.74
N LEU A 250 15.79 13.54 -10.75
CA LEU A 250 14.52 12.82 -10.84
C LEU A 250 13.35 13.81 -10.96
N SER A 251 12.36 13.49 -11.80
CA SER A 251 11.10 14.23 -11.79
C SER A 251 10.49 14.17 -10.38
N TYR A 252 9.81 15.23 -9.95
CA TYR A 252 9.14 15.30 -8.65
C TYR A 252 8.22 14.09 -8.41
N PHE A 253 7.50 13.62 -9.42
CA PHE A 253 6.62 12.46 -9.31
C PHE A 253 7.37 11.17 -8.99
N ARG A 254 8.52 10.94 -9.61
CA ARG A 254 9.36 9.78 -9.31
C ARG A 254 9.90 9.85 -7.88
N GLN A 255 10.34 11.03 -7.45
CA GLN A 255 10.78 11.24 -6.06
C GLN A 255 9.64 10.97 -5.07
N LEU A 256 8.43 11.46 -5.35
CA LEU A 256 7.25 11.23 -4.52
C LEU A 256 6.92 9.73 -4.38
N TRP A 257 6.91 8.99 -5.49
CA TRP A 257 6.70 7.54 -5.49
C TRP A 257 7.79 6.78 -4.72
N ILE A 258 9.05 7.14 -4.93
CA ILE A 258 10.18 6.52 -4.22
C ILE A 258 10.05 6.76 -2.72
N ALA A 259 9.83 8.00 -2.30
CA ALA A 259 9.66 8.37 -0.89
C ALA A 259 8.47 7.62 -0.27
N PHE A 260 7.36 7.49 -0.99
CA PHE A 260 6.19 6.75 -0.52
C PHE A 260 6.52 5.27 -0.24
N PHE A 261 7.16 4.56 -1.18
CA PHE A 261 7.54 3.16 -0.95
C PHE A 261 8.63 3.01 0.11
N GLU A 262 9.54 3.95 0.23
CA GLU A 262 10.51 3.98 1.34
C GLU A 262 9.81 4.10 2.69
N TRP A 263 8.72 4.89 2.78
CA TRP A 263 7.91 5.01 4.00
C TRP A 263 7.15 3.74 4.33
N LEU A 264 6.51 3.11 3.34
CA LEU A 264 5.84 1.82 3.56
C LEU A 264 6.83 0.77 4.07
N GLY A 265 8.03 0.72 3.46
CA GLY A 265 9.09 -0.19 3.89
C GLY A 265 9.52 0.06 5.33
N ARG A 266 9.78 1.32 5.71
CA ARG A 266 10.15 1.70 7.08
C ARG A 266 9.09 1.36 8.10
N TYR A 267 7.83 1.63 7.78
CA TYR A 267 6.71 1.26 8.63
C TYR A 267 6.65 -0.25 8.86
N CYS A 268 6.83 -1.04 7.78
CA CYS A 268 6.89 -2.49 7.87
C CYS A 268 8.05 -2.96 8.76
N TYR A 269 9.27 -2.47 8.54
CA TYR A 269 10.44 -2.81 9.35
C TYR A 269 10.28 -2.42 10.82
N HIS A 270 9.66 -1.25 11.09
CA HIS A 270 9.44 -0.79 12.45
C HIS A 270 8.43 -1.65 13.21
N ARG A 271 7.52 -2.33 12.49
CA ARG A 271 6.48 -3.18 13.05
C ARG A 271 6.79 -4.68 13.01
N ALA A 272 7.83 -5.08 12.29
CA ALA A 272 8.27 -6.48 12.25
C ALA A 272 8.97 -6.89 13.55
N ASP A 273 8.70 -8.14 13.97
CA ASP A 273 9.31 -8.80 15.13
C ASP A 273 10.63 -9.48 14.79
#